data_d41c80b69229e5eba5d6bdd78287a7e4
#
_entry.id   d41c80b69229e5eba5d6bdd78287a7e4
#
_cell.length_a   1.000
_cell.length_b   1.000
_cell.length_c   1.000
_cell.angle_alpha   90.00
_cell.angle_beta   90.00
_cell.angle_gamma   90.00
#
_symmetry.space_group_name_H-M   'P 1'
#
loop_
_entity.id
_entity.type
_entity.pdbx_description
1 polymer ?
#
loop_
_entity_poly.entity_id
_entity_poly.type
_entity_poly.pdbx_seq_one_letter_code
_entity_poly.pdbx_strand_id
1 'polypeptide(L)'
;MWRRGNWRQDFNQRLGLYNNKVKQSVTNRHVIWLHAVSVGEMNVCLQVIRALQPRMPNLKIVVSTTTTTGMAELQKRLPPTIGKIYYPIDRQRYVGRALGSIHPNAIGLIESEIWPNFMWRARSLGKAVFLINARLSDRSYPRYKRFGFIFRPLFASFTAVGAQNESDAAKLRELGCQPDAVHVVGNLKFDAAGIPDNKTLDVPALLQQIGISTDAPILVAGSTHAGEERILAQQFLRLRKRFPNLVLILVPRHFERAREVAQELSNQRVKFMYRSEITAATHLAPGSVQCLLVNTTGELRYFYEYATIAFIGKSLTAKGGQNPIEPAALAKPVVFGPNMQNFSDVTKIFLAQDGAVQVRDAAELENVFADLLARPERREQLGRNAQKIVRENQGAVNRTVDLIVEHLKGLNSYVVPPKPRADGQQTPGSA
;
A
#
# COMPACT_ATOMS: atom_id res chain seq x y z
N MET A 1 -15.88 11.86 -12.62
CA MET A 1 -16.79 11.98 -11.45
C MET A 1 -18.22 11.51 -11.72
N TRP A 2 -18.82 11.83 -12.84
CA TRP A 2 -20.25 11.57 -13.16
C TRP A 2 -20.64 10.09 -13.37
N ARG A 3 -19.68 9.21 -13.66
CA ARG A 3 -19.96 7.81 -14.05
C ARG A 3 -19.94 6.77 -12.91
N ARG A 4 -19.66 7.15 -11.66
CA ARG A 4 -19.60 6.21 -10.52
C ARG A 4 -20.46 6.75 -9.37
N GLY A 5 -21.72 6.36 -9.34
CA GLY A 5 -22.76 6.43 -8.28
C GLY A 5 -22.64 7.44 -7.13
N ASN A 6 -23.77 7.96 -6.66
CA ASN A 6 -23.93 8.79 -5.43
C ASN A 6 -23.10 10.09 -5.28
N TRP A 7 -22.73 10.73 -6.38
CA TRP A 7 -22.04 12.02 -6.35
C TRP A 7 -22.81 13.13 -5.60
N ARG A 8 -24.15 12.98 -5.45
CA ARG A 8 -25.01 13.90 -4.70
C ARG A 8 -24.85 13.78 -3.19
N GLN A 9 -24.43 12.64 -2.70
CA GLN A 9 -24.24 12.43 -1.26
C GLN A 9 -23.13 13.37 -0.75
N ASP A 10 -23.46 14.14 0.29
CA ASP A 10 -22.57 15.13 0.90
C ASP A 10 -21.98 16.16 -0.08
N PHE A 11 -22.68 16.47 -1.19
CA PHE A 11 -22.20 17.41 -2.20
C PHE A 11 -21.86 18.79 -1.61
N ASN A 12 -22.58 19.23 -0.59
CA ASN A 12 -22.32 20.49 0.13
C ASN A 12 -20.88 20.57 0.68
N GLN A 13 -20.30 19.47 1.11
CA GLN A 13 -18.92 19.43 1.58
C GLN A 13 -17.93 19.82 0.46
N ARG A 14 -18.21 19.44 -0.79
CA ARG A 14 -17.42 19.83 -1.98
C ARG A 14 -17.51 21.32 -2.30
N LEU A 15 -18.51 22.01 -1.77
CA LEU A 15 -18.64 23.46 -1.81
C LEU A 15 -18.02 24.14 -0.58
N GLY A 16 -17.30 23.40 0.25
CA GLY A 16 -16.69 23.87 1.49
C GLY A 16 -17.69 24.09 2.63
N LEU A 17 -18.90 23.52 2.53
CA LEU A 17 -19.95 23.63 3.55
C LEU A 17 -19.98 22.34 4.38
N TYR A 18 -19.29 22.34 5.51
CA TYR A 18 -19.26 21.23 6.43
C TYR A 18 -20.32 21.36 7.52
N ASN A 19 -20.83 20.23 8.00
CA ASN A 19 -21.85 20.19 9.05
C ASN A 19 -21.29 20.61 10.43
N ASN A 20 -22.19 20.88 11.37
CA ASN A 20 -21.81 21.34 12.70
C ASN A 20 -20.96 20.32 13.46
N LYS A 21 -21.16 19.01 13.26
CA LYS A 21 -20.37 17.96 13.88
C LYS A 21 -18.89 18.05 13.49
N VAL A 22 -18.60 18.25 12.19
CA VAL A 22 -17.24 18.47 11.71
C VAL A 22 -16.65 19.73 12.30
N LYS A 23 -17.34 20.86 12.24
CA LYS A 23 -16.88 22.15 12.76
C LYS A 23 -16.57 22.06 14.26
N GLN A 24 -17.48 21.54 15.08
CA GLN A 24 -17.29 21.36 16.52
C GLN A 24 -16.11 20.47 16.84
N SER A 25 -15.84 19.43 16.02
CA SER A 25 -14.71 18.52 16.24
C SER A 25 -13.34 19.17 16.08
N VAL A 26 -13.24 20.30 15.40
CA VAL A 26 -12.00 21.04 15.13
C VAL A 26 -11.90 22.38 15.87
N THR A 27 -12.99 22.85 16.48
CA THR A 27 -13.03 24.12 17.23
C THR A 27 -12.08 24.05 18.44
N ASN A 28 -11.26 25.08 18.63
CA ASN A 28 -10.26 25.18 19.69
C ASN A 28 -9.26 24.01 19.73
N ARG A 29 -8.93 23.44 18.56
CA ARG A 29 -7.96 22.36 18.41
C ARG A 29 -6.86 22.76 17.43
N HIS A 30 -5.66 22.24 17.65
CA HIS A 30 -4.64 22.21 16.60
C HIS A 30 -5.02 21.13 15.60
N VAL A 31 -5.08 21.47 14.33
CA VAL A 31 -5.60 20.59 13.28
C VAL A 31 -4.54 20.35 12.20
N ILE A 32 -4.31 19.09 11.85
CA ILE A 32 -3.67 18.73 10.60
C ILE A 32 -4.72 18.17 9.61
N TRP A 33 -4.73 18.71 8.40
CA TRP A 33 -5.61 18.27 7.32
C TRP A 33 -4.81 17.47 6.31
N LEU A 34 -5.03 16.15 6.25
CA LEU A 34 -4.41 15.25 5.28
C LEU A 34 -5.34 15.03 4.08
N HIS A 35 -4.78 15.00 2.87
CA HIS A 35 -5.54 14.78 1.65
C HIS A 35 -5.01 13.59 0.87
N ALA A 36 -5.90 12.61 0.58
CA ALA A 36 -5.60 11.39 -0.16
C ALA A 36 -6.79 11.03 -1.07
N VAL A 37 -6.54 10.69 -2.34
CA VAL A 37 -7.58 10.46 -3.35
C VAL A 37 -7.76 8.98 -3.68
N SER A 38 -6.67 8.27 -3.91
CA SER A 38 -6.67 6.86 -4.27
C SER A 38 -6.55 5.94 -3.05
N VAL A 39 -6.90 4.66 -3.22
CA VAL A 39 -6.72 3.64 -2.18
C VAL A 39 -5.24 3.49 -1.79
N GLY A 40 -4.32 3.65 -2.76
CA GLY A 40 -2.88 3.62 -2.50
C GLY A 40 -2.43 4.77 -1.60
N GLU A 41 -2.83 6.00 -1.92
CA GLU A 41 -2.56 7.20 -1.11
C GLU A 41 -3.21 7.10 0.27
N MET A 42 -4.40 6.49 0.36
CA MET A 42 -5.07 6.22 1.63
C MET A 42 -4.23 5.31 2.53
N ASN A 43 -3.60 4.28 1.96
CA ASN A 43 -2.69 3.41 2.71
C ASN A 43 -1.49 4.19 3.28
N VAL A 44 -0.90 5.06 2.48
CA VAL A 44 0.18 5.97 2.92
C VAL A 44 -0.33 6.90 4.04
N CYS A 45 -1.48 7.53 3.85
CA CYS A 45 -2.11 8.41 4.83
C CYS A 45 -2.33 7.70 6.19
N LEU A 46 -2.84 6.47 6.16
CA LEU A 46 -3.05 5.66 7.37
C LEU A 46 -1.76 5.36 8.14
N GLN A 47 -0.67 5.08 7.43
CA GLN A 47 0.64 4.85 8.05
C GLN A 47 1.15 6.11 8.74
N VAL A 48 1.06 7.26 8.05
CA VAL A 48 1.42 8.56 8.62
C VAL A 48 0.58 8.87 9.87
N ILE A 49 -0.73 8.66 9.82
CA ILE A 49 -1.62 8.88 10.97
C ILE A 49 -1.21 8.02 12.16
N ARG A 50 -0.99 6.71 11.95
CA ARG A 50 -0.59 5.78 13.01
C ARG A 50 0.73 6.16 13.68
N ALA A 51 1.68 6.68 12.91
CA ALA A 51 2.96 7.11 13.44
C ALA A 51 2.91 8.52 14.06
N LEU A 52 2.02 9.40 13.58
CA LEU A 52 1.89 10.78 14.04
C LEU A 52 1.07 10.88 15.35
N GLN A 53 -0.03 10.12 15.48
CA GLN A 53 -0.92 10.21 16.64
C GLN A 53 -0.22 9.99 17.99
N PRO A 54 0.65 8.96 18.17
CA PRO A 54 1.36 8.76 19.44
C PRO A 54 2.33 9.90 19.77
N ARG A 55 2.86 10.56 18.75
CA ARG A 55 3.85 11.65 18.91
C ARG A 55 3.21 13.02 19.15
N MET A 56 1.98 13.21 18.66
CA MET A 56 1.22 14.45 18.79
C MET A 56 -0.23 14.13 19.21
N PRO A 57 -0.47 13.65 20.44
CA PRO A 57 -1.77 13.14 20.88
C PRO A 57 -2.86 14.20 20.90
N ASN A 58 -2.49 15.49 21.07
CA ASN A 58 -3.43 16.62 21.11
C ASN A 58 -3.75 17.18 19.71
N LEU A 59 -3.08 16.70 18.66
CA LEU A 59 -3.32 17.14 17.29
C LEU A 59 -4.58 16.47 16.72
N LYS A 60 -5.56 17.27 16.34
CA LYS A 60 -6.75 16.78 15.65
C LYS A 60 -6.43 16.48 14.20
N ILE A 61 -6.75 15.28 13.76
CA ILE A 61 -6.55 14.87 12.38
C ILE A 61 -7.86 14.93 11.61
N VAL A 62 -7.84 15.57 10.45
CA VAL A 62 -8.92 15.57 9.46
C VAL A 62 -8.37 14.99 8.17
N VAL A 63 -9.08 14.02 7.59
CA VAL A 63 -8.70 13.40 6.31
C VAL A 63 -9.75 13.69 5.27
N SER A 64 -9.31 14.12 4.09
CA SER A 64 -10.20 14.36 2.97
C SER A 64 -9.91 13.49 1.77
N THR A 65 -10.96 13.25 0.98
CA THR A 65 -10.85 12.57 -0.31
C THR A 65 -11.78 13.22 -1.34
N THR A 66 -11.54 12.99 -2.63
CA THR A 66 -12.39 13.50 -3.71
C THR A 66 -13.44 12.48 -4.18
N THR A 67 -13.27 11.18 -3.88
CA THR A 67 -14.09 10.10 -4.43
C THR A 67 -15.01 9.46 -3.38
N THR A 68 -16.17 8.96 -3.82
CA THR A 68 -17.09 8.20 -2.94
C THR A 68 -16.47 6.89 -2.46
N THR A 69 -15.70 6.21 -3.32
CA THR A 69 -14.93 5.01 -2.94
C THR A 69 -13.89 5.35 -1.86
N GLY A 70 -13.17 6.46 -2.03
CA GLY A 70 -12.22 6.94 -1.01
C GLY A 70 -12.92 7.24 0.32
N MET A 71 -14.10 7.86 0.29
CA MET A 71 -14.88 8.13 1.51
C MET A 71 -15.33 6.83 2.22
N ALA A 72 -15.78 5.84 1.47
CA ALA A 72 -16.14 4.54 2.03
C ALA A 72 -14.93 3.85 2.70
N GLU A 73 -13.76 3.91 2.06
CA GLU A 73 -12.51 3.40 2.65
C GLU A 73 -12.10 4.17 3.92
N LEU A 74 -12.23 5.50 3.94
CA LEU A 74 -11.99 6.30 5.14
C LEU A 74 -12.93 5.90 6.28
N GLN A 75 -14.22 5.71 5.98
CA GLN A 75 -15.22 5.32 6.98
C GLN A 75 -14.94 3.94 7.57
N LYS A 76 -14.51 3.00 6.73
CA LYS A 76 -14.20 1.62 7.13
C LYS A 76 -12.92 1.53 7.97
N ARG A 77 -11.89 2.32 7.68
CA ARG A 77 -10.53 2.11 8.18
C ARG A 77 -10.08 3.09 9.25
N LEU A 78 -10.71 4.26 9.35
CA LEU A 78 -10.36 5.27 10.33
C LEU A 78 -11.37 5.31 11.48
N PRO A 79 -10.91 5.45 12.74
CA PRO A 79 -11.79 5.56 13.88
C PRO A 79 -12.67 6.82 13.82
N PRO A 80 -13.81 6.86 14.56
CA PRO A 80 -14.70 8.03 14.59
C PRO A 80 -14.04 9.32 15.08
N THR A 81 -12.97 9.20 15.83
CA THR A 81 -12.20 10.34 16.38
C THR A 81 -11.50 11.16 15.31
N ILE A 82 -11.23 10.60 14.13
CA ILE A 82 -10.63 11.28 12.98
C ILE A 82 -11.74 11.88 12.12
N GLY A 83 -11.62 13.16 11.81
CA GLY A 83 -12.54 13.87 10.91
C GLY A 83 -12.40 13.32 9.46
N LYS A 84 -13.53 13.04 8.82
CA LYS A 84 -13.59 12.55 7.43
C LYS A 84 -14.45 13.48 6.62
N ILE A 85 -13.90 14.05 5.57
CA ILE A 85 -14.57 15.07 4.75
C ILE A 85 -14.33 14.86 3.26
N TYR A 86 -15.19 15.42 2.43
CA TYR A 86 -14.87 15.58 1.02
C TYR A 86 -14.00 16.84 0.83
N TYR A 87 -13.01 16.70 -0.03
CA TYR A 87 -12.16 17.81 -0.46
C TYR A 87 -12.99 18.82 -1.26
N PRO A 88 -12.79 20.14 -1.06
CA PRO A 88 -13.54 21.16 -1.80
C PRO A 88 -13.17 21.15 -3.29
N ILE A 89 -14.10 21.49 -4.15
CA ILE A 89 -13.79 21.80 -5.55
C ILE A 89 -12.83 22.99 -5.56
N ASP A 90 -11.74 22.88 -6.34
CA ASP A 90 -10.65 23.86 -6.36
C ASP A 90 -11.05 25.19 -7.02
N ARG A 91 -11.97 25.89 -6.36
CA ARG A 91 -12.35 27.29 -6.65
C ARG A 91 -12.15 28.13 -5.41
N GLN A 92 -11.63 29.35 -5.56
CA GLN A 92 -11.28 30.26 -4.46
C GLN A 92 -12.38 30.36 -3.39
N ARG A 93 -13.67 30.52 -3.81
CA ARG A 93 -14.82 30.62 -2.90
C ARG A 93 -15.00 29.38 -2.03
N TYR A 94 -14.89 28.19 -2.63
CA TYR A 94 -15.14 26.92 -1.91
C TYR A 94 -13.95 26.56 -1.04
N VAL A 95 -12.75 26.76 -1.56
CA VAL A 95 -11.51 26.58 -0.80
C VAL A 95 -11.45 27.53 0.39
N GLY A 96 -11.81 28.80 0.19
CA GLY A 96 -11.88 29.79 1.27
C GLY A 96 -12.82 29.37 2.39
N ARG A 97 -14.04 28.88 2.04
CA ARG A 97 -14.99 28.34 3.02
C ARG A 97 -14.46 27.12 3.75
N ALA A 98 -13.82 26.20 3.02
CA ALA A 98 -13.31 24.98 3.57
C ALA A 98 -12.18 25.26 4.60
N LEU A 99 -11.19 26.05 4.22
CA LEU A 99 -10.09 26.46 5.11
C LEU A 99 -10.61 27.29 6.29
N GLY A 100 -11.61 28.16 6.08
CA GLY A 100 -12.28 28.94 7.11
C GLY A 100 -13.20 28.11 8.04
N SER A 101 -13.56 26.88 7.67
CA SER A 101 -14.37 25.99 8.52
C SER A 101 -13.51 25.00 9.32
N ILE A 102 -12.41 24.55 8.74
CA ILE A 102 -11.53 23.52 9.35
C ILE A 102 -10.40 24.19 10.16
N HIS A 103 -9.97 25.40 9.79
CA HIS A 103 -8.87 26.16 10.42
C HIS A 103 -7.60 25.33 10.62
N PRO A 104 -7.07 24.61 9.59
CA PRO A 104 -5.92 23.76 9.80
C PRO A 104 -4.68 24.61 10.16
N ASN A 105 -3.87 24.09 11.08
CA ASN A 105 -2.53 24.61 11.35
C ASN A 105 -1.54 24.09 10.31
N ALA A 106 -1.75 22.86 9.88
CA ALA A 106 -0.94 22.18 8.87
C ALA A 106 -1.80 21.42 7.87
N ILE A 107 -1.28 21.26 6.66
CA ILE A 107 -1.91 20.53 5.56
C ILE A 107 -0.88 19.54 5.01
N GLY A 108 -1.27 18.29 4.87
CA GLY A 108 -0.47 17.23 4.24
C GLY A 108 -1.13 16.72 2.96
N LEU A 109 -0.47 16.94 1.83
CA LEU A 109 -0.90 16.44 0.52
C LEU A 109 -0.13 15.17 0.19
N ILE A 110 -0.84 14.10 -0.18
CA ILE A 110 -0.21 12.80 -0.47
C ILE A 110 0.15 12.69 -1.96
N GLU A 111 1.35 12.21 -2.23
CA GLU A 111 1.93 11.98 -3.57
C GLU A 111 1.98 13.24 -4.45
N SER A 112 1.02 13.44 -5.35
CA SER A 112 1.03 14.55 -6.33
C SER A 112 -0.27 15.36 -6.34
N GLU A 113 -1.02 15.38 -5.26
CA GLU A 113 -2.31 16.06 -5.14
C GLU A 113 -2.14 17.59 -4.96
N ILE A 114 -1.65 18.26 -6.03
CA ILE A 114 -1.37 19.70 -6.02
C ILE A 114 -2.53 20.45 -6.67
N TRP A 115 -3.27 21.20 -5.86
CA TRP A 115 -4.46 21.94 -6.26
C TRP A 115 -4.21 23.45 -6.17
N PRO A 116 -4.13 24.21 -7.29
CA PRO A 116 -3.62 25.58 -7.30
C PRO A 116 -4.37 26.56 -6.39
N ASN A 117 -5.70 26.62 -6.44
CA ASN A 117 -6.44 27.57 -5.59
C ASN A 117 -6.32 27.22 -4.11
N PHE A 118 -6.28 25.92 -3.79
CA PHE A 118 -6.09 25.48 -2.41
C PHE A 118 -4.71 25.86 -1.90
N MET A 119 -3.66 25.64 -2.69
CA MET A 119 -2.29 26.01 -2.35
C MET A 119 -2.13 27.52 -2.18
N TRP A 120 -2.64 28.33 -3.12
CA TRP A 120 -2.60 29.79 -3.02
C TRP A 120 -3.31 30.28 -1.76
N ARG A 121 -4.46 29.72 -1.45
CA ARG A 121 -5.20 30.13 -0.25
C ARG A 121 -4.52 29.68 1.03
N ALA A 122 -3.98 28.46 1.08
CA ALA A 122 -3.19 27.99 2.22
C ALA A 122 -1.98 28.90 2.48
N ARG A 123 -1.23 29.23 1.41
CA ARG A 123 -0.11 30.19 1.48
C ARG A 123 -0.55 31.56 1.99
N SER A 124 -1.64 32.13 1.46
CA SER A 124 -2.14 33.46 1.87
C SER A 124 -2.55 33.50 3.34
N LEU A 125 -2.87 32.36 3.94
CA LEU A 125 -3.22 32.19 5.35
C LEU A 125 -2.02 31.76 6.22
N GLY A 126 -0.79 31.73 5.67
CA GLY A 126 0.41 31.33 6.39
C GLY A 126 0.38 29.88 6.91
N LYS A 127 -0.34 28.97 6.24
CA LYS A 127 -0.46 27.57 6.68
C LYS A 127 0.74 26.76 6.25
N ALA A 128 1.25 25.92 7.16
CA ALA A 128 2.28 24.95 6.83
C ALA A 128 1.71 23.89 5.86
N VAL A 129 2.38 23.67 4.73
CA VAL A 129 1.96 22.67 3.72
C VAL A 129 3.07 21.69 3.47
N PHE A 130 2.77 20.40 3.68
CA PHE A 130 3.66 19.28 3.48
C PHE A 130 3.25 18.50 2.25
N LEU A 131 4.22 18.12 1.42
CA LEU A 131 4.02 17.15 0.36
C LEU A 131 4.63 15.82 0.81
N ILE A 132 3.77 14.84 1.05
CA ILE A 132 4.10 13.57 1.70
C ILE A 132 4.19 12.46 0.64
N ASN A 133 5.24 11.64 0.68
CA ASN A 133 5.49 10.58 -0.30
C ASN A 133 5.54 11.14 -1.72
N ALA A 134 6.18 12.29 -1.89
CA ALA A 134 6.16 13.09 -3.11
C ALA A 134 6.80 12.34 -4.28
N ARG A 135 6.06 12.27 -5.38
CA ARG A 135 6.55 11.74 -6.66
C ARG A 135 5.97 12.52 -7.82
N LEU A 136 6.71 12.58 -8.90
CA LEU A 136 6.28 13.21 -10.14
C LEU A 136 6.32 12.22 -11.29
N SER A 137 5.14 11.98 -11.89
CA SER A 137 5.06 11.12 -13.07
C SER A 137 5.72 11.80 -14.29
N ASP A 138 6.25 10.98 -15.20
CA ASP A 138 6.82 11.46 -16.46
C ASP A 138 5.79 12.23 -17.32
N ARG A 139 4.50 12.09 -17.01
CA ARG A 139 3.42 12.83 -17.67
C ARG A 139 3.16 14.20 -17.00
N SER A 140 3.22 14.29 -15.69
CA SER A 140 2.89 15.52 -14.93
C SER A 140 4.06 16.50 -14.90
N TYR A 141 5.30 16.01 -14.76
CA TYR A 141 6.49 16.82 -14.69
C TYR A 141 6.66 17.80 -15.87
N PRO A 142 6.58 17.38 -17.17
CA PRO A 142 6.68 18.30 -18.29
C PRO A 142 5.59 19.39 -18.31
N ARG A 143 4.38 19.06 -17.83
CA ARG A 143 3.30 20.04 -17.70
C ARG A 143 3.62 21.11 -16.70
N TYR A 144 4.06 20.73 -15.49
CA TYR A 144 4.43 21.68 -14.46
C TYR A 144 5.57 22.57 -14.92
N LYS A 145 6.55 22.01 -15.62
CA LYS A 145 7.68 22.76 -16.20
C LYS A 145 7.21 23.75 -17.26
N ARG A 146 6.33 23.32 -18.19
CA ARG A 146 5.77 24.17 -19.25
C ARG A 146 4.99 25.38 -18.70
N PHE A 147 4.24 25.18 -17.63
CA PHE A 147 3.46 26.22 -16.95
C PHE A 147 4.15 26.72 -15.69
N GLY A 148 5.49 26.78 -15.71
CA GLY A 148 6.30 27.12 -14.54
C GLY A 148 5.96 28.48 -13.93
N PHE A 149 5.52 29.46 -14.72
CA PHE A 149 5.10 30.78 -14.21
C PHE A 149 3.91 30.70 -13.24
N ILE A 150 3.04 29.71 -13.36
CA ILE A 150 1.92 29.45 -12.43
C ILE A 150 2.39 28.54 -11.27
N PHE A 151 3.11 27.47 -11.59
CA PHE A 151 3.39 26.40 -10.64
C PHE A 151 4.60 26.64 -9.76
N ARG A 152 5.63 27.36 -10.25
CA ARG A 152 6.84 27.64 -9.48
C ARG A 152 6.59 28.34 -8.14
N PRO A 153 5.70 29.39 -8.06
CA PRO A 153 5.34 29.97 -6.77
C PRO A 153 4.60 29.03 -5.83
N LEU A 154 3.87 28.03 -6.38
CA LEU A 154 3.17 27.03 -5.58
C LEU A 154 4.16 26.00 -5.01
N PHE A 155 5.09 25.51 -5.83
CA PHE A 155 6.15 24.61 -5.38
C PHE A 155 7.05 25.28 -4.34
N ALA A 156 7.36 26.56 -4.51
CA ALA A 156 8.13 27.34 -3.53
C ALA A 156 7.40 27.55 -2.18
N SER A 157 6.10 27.27 -2.10
CA SER A 157 5.31 27.47 -0.89
C SER A 157 5.18 26.24 0.01
N PHE A 158 5.76 25.09 -0.39
CA PHE A 158 5.81 23.95 0.49
C PHE A 158 6.73 24.21 1.69
N THR A 159 6.25 23.88 2.87
CA THR A 159 7.02 23.96 4.12
C THR A 159 8.06 22.86 4.17
N ALA A 160 7.65 21.62 3.82
CA ALA A 160 8.57 20.51 3.61
C ALA A 160 8.00 19.50 2.61
N VAL A 161 8.89 18.83 1.91
CA VAL A 161 8.59 17.86 0.86
C VAL A 161 9.35 16.58 1.15
N GLY A 162 8.64 15.51 1.45
CA GLY A 162 9.19 14.15 1.60
C GLY A 162 9.20 13.43 0.25
N ALA A 163 10.28 13.50 -0.51
CA ALA A 163 10.44 12.85 -1.81
C ALA A 163 10.74 11.35 -1.65
N GLN A 164 10.24 10.53 -2.59
CA GLN A 164 10.44 9.08 -2.55
C GLN A 164 11.90 8.68 -2.87
N ASN A 165 12.58 9.44 -3.73
CA ASN A 165 13.95 9.20 -4.18
C ASN A 165 14.62 10.48 -4.66
N GLU A 166 15.91 10.43 -4.95
CA GLU A 166 16.68 11.60 -5.38
C GLU A 166 16.23 12.15 -6.74
N SER A 167 15.77 11.30 -7.65
CA SER A 167 15.25 11.73 -8.96
C SER A 167 13.99 12.58 -8.79
N ASP A 168 13.06 12.19 -7.90
CA ASP A 168 11.89 13.00 -7.59
C ASP A 168 12.26 14.28 -6.86
N ALA A 169 13.23 14.22 -5.93
CA ALA A 169 13.74 15.41 -5.24
C ALA A 169 14.35 16.44 -6.22
N ALA A 170 15.15 15.98 -7.16
CA ALA A 170 15.74 16.84 -8.19
C ALA A 170 14.65 17.52 -9.05
N LYS A 171 13.65 16.75 -9.52
CA LYS A 171 12.50 17.30 -10.27
C LYS A 171 11.73 18.35 -9.47
N LEU A 172 11.51 18.12 -8.17
CA LEU A 172 10.79 19.04 -7.29
C LEU A 172 11.56 20.34 -7.05
N ARG A 173 12.88 20.28 -6.85
CA ARG A 173 13.74 21.46 -6.76
C ARG A 173 13.73 22.26 -8.08
N GLU A 174 13.81 21.58 -9.22
CA GLU A 174 13.72 22.24 -10.54
C GLU A 174 12.37 22.95 -10.76
N LEU A 175 11.27 22.38 -10.26
CA LEU A 175 9.94 23.00 -10.33
C LEU A 175 9.77 24.18 -9.36
N GLY A 176 10.74 24.44 -8.48
CA GLY A 176 10.78 25.61 -7.62
C GLY A 176 10.60 25.36 -6.14
N CYS A 177 10.55 24.11 -5.67
CA CYS A 177 10.64 23.84 -4.23
C CYS A 177 11.96 24.38 -3.69
N GLN A 178 11.94 24.97 -2.49
CA GLN A 178 13.16 25.41 -1.82
C GLN A 178 14.06 24.19 -1.59
N PRO A 179 15.37 24.27 -1.87
CA PRO A 179 16.28 23.14 -1.74
C PRO A 179 16.26 22.50 -0.34
N ASP A 180 16.25 23.32 0.69
CA ASP A 180 16.24 22.93 2.12
C ASP A 180 14.89 22.35 2.58
N ALA A 181 13.81 22.64 1.87
CA ALA A 181 12.51 22.05 2.14
C ALA A 181 12.35 20.63 1.52
N VAL A 182 13.26 20.20 0.62
CA VAL A 182 13.14 18.92 -0.08
C VAL A 182 14.05 17.87 0.55
N HIS A 183 13.45 16.88 1.18
CA HIS A 183 14.11 15.77 1.86
C HIS A 183 13.81 14.45 1.18
N VAL A 184 14.81 13.61 0.93
CA VAL A 184 14.61 12.26 0.44
C VAL A 184 14.29 11.35 1.63
N VAL A 185 13.02 11.03 1.79
CA VAL A 185 12.53 10.21 2.91
C VAL A 185 12.32 8.74 2.55
N GLY A 186 12.32 8.40 1.26
CA GLY A 186 12.00 7.07 0.79
C GLY A 186 10.50 6.89 0.47
N ASN A 187 10.15 5.72 -0.06
CA ASN A 187 8.75 5.42 -0.41
C ASN A 187 8.04 4.76 0.76
N LEU A 188 7.02 5.44 1.30
CA LEU A 188 6.26 4.99 2.46
C LEU A 188 5.56 3.64 2.27
N LYS A 189 5.38 3.18 1.02
CA LYS A 189 4.78 1.87 0.72
C LYS A 189 5.60 0.71 1.30
N PHE A 190 6.92 0.85 1.42
CA PHE A 190 7.79 -0.19 1.98
C PHE A 190 7.59 -0.42 3.48
N ASP A 191 7.15 0.58 4.21
CA ASP A 191 6.89 0.46 5.65
C ASP A 191 5.62 -0.34 5.97
N ALA A 192 4.71 -0.51 4.99
CA ALA A 192 3.49 -1.29 5.16
C ALA A 192 3.77 -2.77 5.47
N ALA A 193 4.91 -3.31 5.07
CA ALA A 193 5.31 -4.70 5.33
C ALA A 193 5.69 -4.98 6.79
N GLY A 194 5.98 -3.93 7.58
CA GLY A 194 6.43 -4.04 8.96
C GLY A 194 5.34 -3.97 10.04
N ILE A 195 4.05 -3.89 9.66
CA ILE A 195 2.96 -3.77 10.66
C ILE A 195 2.69 -5.14 11.28
N PRO A 196 2.92 -5.34 12.59
CA PRO A 196 2.59 -6.58 13.27
C PRO A 196 1.07 -6.80 13.20
N ASP A 197 0.65 -8.00 12.82
CA ASP A 197 -0.73 -8.44 13.02
C ASP A 197 -0.79 -9.23 14.33
N ASN A 198 -1.75 -8.92 15.18
CA ASN A 198 -1.94 -9.61 16.46
C ASN A 198 -2.63 -10.99 16.30
N LYS A 199 -2.99 -11.36 15.07
CA LYS A 199 -3.53 -12.68 14.77
C LYS A 199 -2.38 -13.62 14.39
N THR A 200 -2.38 -14.80 14.93
CA THR A 200 -1.46 -15.88 14.55
C THR A 200 -2.27 -16.98 13.89
N LEU A 201 -1.84 -17.42 12.70
CA LEU A 201 -2.38 -18.59 12.00
C LEU A 201 -1.25 -19.61 11.91
N ASP A 202 -1.45 -20.78 12.49
CA ASP A 202 -0.53 -21.91 12.32
C ASP A 202 -0.76 -22.56 10.95
N VAL A 203 -0.06 -22.06 9.94
CA VAL A 203 -0.19 -22.56 8.56
C VAL A 203 0.35 -23.97 8.41
N PRO A 204 1.49 -24.37 9.00
CA PRO A 204 1.95 -25.76 8.98
C PRO A 204 0.92 -26.74 9.51
N ALA A 205 0.36 -26.50 10.70
CA ALA A 205 -0.67 -27.36 11.27
C ALA A 205 -1.91 -27.43 10.37
N LEU A 206 -2.34 -26.31 9.81
CA LEU A 206 -3.47 -26.24 8.89
C LEU A 206 -3.22 -27.06 7.60
N LEU A 207 -2.03 -26.97 7.03
CA LEU A 207 -1.68 -27.73 5.83
C LEU A 207 -1.59 -29.22 6.10
N GLN A 208 -1.04 -29.63 7.24
CA GLN A 208 -1.02 -31.03 7.68
C GLN A 208 -2.43 -31.62 7.86
N GLN A 209 -3.36 -30.85 8.43
CA GLN A 209 -4.76 -31.29 8.58
C GLN A 209 -5.41 -31.65 7.25
N ILE A 210 -5.03 -31.01 6.16
CA ILE A 210 -5.58 -31.29 4.81
C ILE A 210 -4.67 -32.20 3.98
N GLY A 211 -3.75 -32.90 4.62
CA GLY A 211 -2.89 -33.89 3.98
C GLY A 211 -1.77 -33.31 3.10
N ILE A 212 -1.36 -32.06 3.34
CA ILE A 212 -0.23 -31.42 2.65
C ILE A 212 1.02 -31.57 3.51
N SER A 213 2.09 -32.14 2.94
CA SER A 213 3.40 -32.26 3.62
C SER A 213 4.04 -30.89 3.83
N THR A 214 4.74 -30.74 4.93
CA THR A 214 5.54 -29.53 5.25
C THR A 214 6.66 -29.25 4.24
N ASP A 215 7.14 -30.30 3.55
CA ASP A 215 8.21 -30.19 2.55
C ASP A 215 7.67 -29.94 1.13
N ALA A 216 6.37 -29.90 0.96
CA ALA A 216 5.76 -29.65 -0.33
C ALA A 216 6.11 -28.24 -0.82
N PRO A 217 6.56 -28.07 -2.08
CA PRO A 217 6.71 -26.73 -2.64
C PRO A 217 5.33 -26.06 -2.79
N ILE A 218 5.23 -24.82 -2.35
CA ILE A 218 3.97 -24.07 -2.28
C ILE A 218 4.04 -22.86 -3.22
N LEU A 219 3.16 -22.82 -4.20
CA LEU A 219 2.89 -21.63 -5.02
C LEU A 219 1.74 -20.84 -4.37
N VAL A 220 2.04 -19.67 -3.80
CA VAL A 220 1.03 -18.78 -3.25
C VAL A 220 0.69 -17.70 -4.27
N ALA A 221 -0.55 -17.69 -4.74
CA ALA A 221 -1.06 -16.66 -5.64
C ALA A 221 -1.96 -15.69 -4.85
N GLY A 222 -1.38 -14.54 -4.49
CA GLY A 222 -2.02 -13.60 -3.60
C GLY A 222 -2.79 -12.49 -4.31
N SER A 223 -3.98 -12.18 -3.82
CA SER A 223 -4.85 -11.10 -4.29
C SER A 223 -5.19 -11.21 -5.79
N THR A 224 -5.53 -12.41 -6.24
CA THR A 224 -5.86 -12.69 -7.64
C THR A 224 -7.17 -12.02 -8.08
N HIS A 225 -7.29 -11.81 -9.38
CA HIS A 225 -8.44 -11.19 -10.04
C HIS A 225 -8.97 -12.09 -11.16
N ALA A 226 -10.18 -11.77 -11.64
CA ALA A 226 -10.89 -12.55 -12.65
C ALA A 226 -10.02 -12.91 -13.86
N GLY A 227 -10.00 -14.19 -14.21
CA GLY A 227 -9.22 -14.77 -15.28
C GLY A 227 -7.82 -15.23 -14.90
N GLU A 228 -7.21 -14.67 -13.85
CA GLU A 228 -5.89 -15.10 -13.36
C GLU A 228 -5.96 -16.50 -12.74
N GLU A 229 -7.01 -16.78 -11.97
CA GLU A 229 -7.19 -18.05 -11.28
C GLU A 229 -7.24 -19.22 -12.27
N ARG A 230 -7.91 -19.04 -13.42
CA ARG A 230 -7.94 -20.02 -14.48
C ARG A 230 -6.54 -20.27 -15.08
N ILE A 231 -5.79 -19.20 -15.36
CA ILE A 231 -4.43 -19.29 -15.89
C ILE A 231 -3.54 -20.03 -14.88
N LEU A 232 -3.57 -19.62 -13.62
CA LEU A 232 -2.75 -20.21 -12.56
C LEU A 232 -3.07 -21.70 -12.35
N ALA A 233 -4.35 -22.10 -12.37
CA ALA A 233 -4.73 -23.50 -12.27
C ALA A 233 -4.23 -24.33 -13.46
N GLN A 234 -4.27 -23.80 -14.69
CA GLN A 234 -3.72 -24.46 -15.87
C GLN A 234 -2.21 -24.66 -15.76
N GLN A 235 -1.48 -23.62 -15.38
CA GLN A 235 -0.03 -23.70 -15.20
C GLN A 235 0.33 -24.65 -14.05
N PHE A 236 -0.40 -24.60 -12.95
CA PHE A 236 -0.24 -25.49 -11.82
C PHE A 236 -0.36 -26.97 -12.24
N LEU A 237 -1.40 -27.33 -13.00
CA LEU A 237 -1.59 -28.71 -13.48
C LEU A 237 -0.46 -29.18 -14.41
N ARG A 238 0.07 -28.30 -15.26
CA ARG A 238 1.23 -28.60 -16.11
C ARG A 238 2.50 -28.80 -15.28
N LEU A 239 2.74 -27.93 -14.31
CA LEU A 239 3.87 -28.01 -13.41
C LEU A 239 3.84 -29.28 -12.54
N ARG A 240 2.67 -29.72 -12.11
CA ARG A 240 2.53 -30.96 -11.33
C ARG A 240 2.98 -32.23 -12.08
N LYS A 241 3.05 -32.23 -13.41
CA LYS A 241 3.64 -33.33 -14.17
C LYS A 241 5.14 -33.49 -13.88
N ARG A 242 5.82 -32.41 -13.54
CA ARG A 242 7.25 -32.37 -13.21
C ARG A 242 7.51 -32.30 -11.70
N PHE A 243 6.59 -31.69 -10.97
CA PHE A 243 6.66 -31.49 -9.52
C PHE A 243 5.38 -32.01 -8.86
N PRO A 244 5.22 -33.36 -8.70
CA PRO A 244 3.95 -33.97 -8.28
C PRO A 244 3.43 -33.48 -6.93
N ASN A 245 4.32 -33.10 -6.02
CA ASN A 245 3.99 -32.61 -4.68
C ASN A 245 3.73 -31.10 -4.62
N LEU A 246 3.77 -30.38 -5.76
CA LEU A 246 3.47 -28.96 -5.80
C LEU A 246 2.06 -28.69 -5.30
N VAL A 247 1.91 -27.71 -4.42
CA VAL A 247 0.64 -27.23 -3.86
C VAL A 247 0.38 -25.80 -4.34
N LEU A 248 -0.89 -25.51 -4.62
CA LEU A 248 -1.34 -24.16 -4.95
C LEU A 248 -2.15 -23.58 -3.78
N ILE A 249 -1.83 -22.36 -3.37
CA ILE A 249 -2.67 -21.56 -2.46
C ILE A 249 -3.18 -20.36 -3.23
N LEU A 250 -4.49 -20.32 -3.49
CA LEU A 250 -5.17 -19.23 -4.17
C LEU A 250 -5.87 -18.32 -3.15
N VAL A 251 -5.53 -17.04 -3.18
CA VAL A 251 -6.12 -16.04 -2.31
C VAL A 251 -6.74 -14.91 -3.18
N PRO A 252 -8.02 -15.01 -3.57
CA PRO A 252 -8.71 -13.99 -4.34
C PRO A 252 -8.74 -12.65 -3.59
N ARG A 253 -8.58 -11.53 -4.31
CA ARG A 253 -8.65 -10.18 -3.71
C ARG A 253 -9.99 -9.88 -3.04
N HIS A 254 -11.05 -10.45 -3.58
CA HIS A 254 -12.42 -10.33 -3.10
C HIS A 254 -12.92 -11.73 -2.74
N PHE A 255 -13.10 -11.99 -1.46
CA PHE A 255 -13.52 -13.32 -0.96
C PHE A 255 -14.89 -13.72 -1.48
N GLU A 256 -15.75 -12.77 -1.85
CA GLU A 256 -17.06 -12.99 -2.45
C GLU A 256 -16.96 -13.77 -3.78
N ARG A 257 -15.81 -13.68 -4.47
CA ARG A 257 -15.55 -14.42 -5.69
C ARG A 257 -15.14 -15.88 -5.48
N ALA A 258 -15.01 -16.33 -4.24
CA ALA A 258 -14.54 -17.69 -3.95
C ALA A 258 -15.37 -18.79 -4.65
N ARG A 259 -16.69 -18.61 -4.80
CA ARG A 259 -17.56 -19.55 -5.53
C ARG A 259 -17.25 -19.62 -7.03
N GLU A 260 -17.01 -18.47 -7.66
CA GLU A 260 -16.60 -18.36 -9.06
C GLU A 260 -15.24 -19.06 -9.28
N VAL A 261 -14.28 -18.80 -8.40
CA VAL A 261 -12.95 -19.43 -8.45
C VAL A 261 -13.03 -20.94 -8.23
N ALA A 262 -13.86 -21.41 -7.30
CA ALA A 262 -14.09 -22.82 -7.08
C ALA A 262 -14.67 -23.53 -8.32
N GLN A 263 -15.58 -22.86 -9.02
CA GLN A 263 -16.12 -23.41 -10.29
C GLN A 263 -15.02 -23.55 -11.35
N GLU A 264 -14.12 -22.56 -11.46
CA GLU A 264 -12.98 -22.63 -12.38
C GLU A 264 -12.01 -23.78 -12.01
N LEU A 265 -11.73 -23.99 -10.73
CA LEU A 265 -10.92 -25.11 -10.25
C LEU A 265 -11.58 -26.46 -10.55
N SER A 266 -12.89 -26.58 -10.30
CA SER A 266 -13.69 -27.79 -10.60
C SER A 266 -13.71 -28.11 -12.08
N ASN A 267 -13.89 -27.12 -12.95
CA ASN A 267 -13.87 -27.26 -14.40
C ASN A 267 -12.54 -27.83 -14.90
N GLN A 268 -11.45 -27.52 -14.21
CA GLN A 268 -10.11 -28.02 -14.50
C GLN A 268 -9.74 -29.31 -13.73
N ARG A 269 -10.66 -29.85 -12.94
CA ARG A 269 -10.47 -31.07 -12.12
C ARG A 269 -9.34 -30.91 -11.11
N VAL A 270 -9.11 -29.71 -10.59
CA VAL A 270 -8.18 -29.46 -9.47
C VAL A 270 -8.87 -29.86 -8.17
N LYS A 271 -8.25 -30.75 -7.38
CA LYS A 271 -8.75 -31.11 -6.05
C LYS A 271 -8.47 -29.97 -5.09
N PHE A 272 -9.48 -29.22 -4.68
CA PHE A 272 -9.32 -28.07 -3.78
C PHE A 272 -10.19 -28.19 -2.53
N MET A 273 -9.85 -27.40 -1.52
CA MET A 273 -10.62 -27.21 -0.30
C MET A 273 -10.71 -25.72 0.03
N TYR A 274 -11.84 -25.28 0.56
CA TYR A 274 -11.98 -23.93 1.09
C TYR A 274 -11.29 -23.81 2.45
N ARG A 275 -10.59 -22.68 2.66
CA ARG A 275 -9.97 -22.37 3.95
C ARG A 275 -10.99 -22.33 5.10
N SER A 276 -12.19 -21.80 4.86
CA SER A 276 -13.26 -21.69 5.86
C SER A 276 -13.85 -23.05 6.30
N GLU A 277 -13.62 -24.12 5.53
CA GLU A 277 -14.11 -25.45 5.86
C GLU A 277 -13.13 -26.27 6.73
N ILE A 278 -11.91 -25.76 6.91
CA ILE A 278 -10.90 -26.43 7.74
C ILE A 278 -11.18 -26.10 9.21
N THR A 279 -11.48 -27.12 9.97
CA THR A 279 -11.74 -27.07 11.41
C THR A 279 -10.75 -27.95 12.18
N ALA A 280 -10.76 -27.88 13.50
CA ALA A 280 -9.90 -28.74 14.34
C ALA A 280 -10.17 -30.26 14.12
N ALA A 281 -11.34 -30.63 13.61
CA ALA A 281 -11.69 -32.04 13.30
C ALA A 281 -11.29 -32.46 11.88
N THR A 282 -10.73 -31.56 11.09
CA THR A 282 -10.35 -31.87 9.70
C THR A 282 -9.05 -32.66 9.68
N HIS A 283 -9.09 -33.89 9.18
CA HIS A 283 -7.92 -34.75 8.95
C HIS A 283 -8.11 -35.51 7.63
N LEU A 284 -7.36 -35.11 6.61
CA LEU A 284 -7.43 -35.70 5.27
C LEU A 284 -6.16 -36.50 4.96
N ALA A 285 -6.33 -37.55 4.16
CA ALA A 285 -5.22 -38.36 3.70
C ALA A 285 -4.26 -37.51 2.79
N PRO A 286 -2.97 -37.85 2.76
CA PRO A 286 -2.00 -37.18 1.86
C PRO A 286 -2.48 -37.22 0.39
N GLY A 287 -2.36 -36.09 -0.31
CA GLY A 287 -2.76 -35.95 -1.71
C GLY A 287 -4.26 -35.78 -1.96
N SER A 288 -5.09 -35.74 -0.92
CA SER A 288 -6.53 -35.44 -1.04
C SER A 288 -6.78 -34.01 -1.55
N VAL A 289 -5.95 -33.07 -1.18
CA VAL A 289 -6.02 -31.65 -1.57
C VAL A 289 -4.77 -31.28 -2.36
N GLN A 290 -4.97 -30.55 -3.45
CA GLN A 290 -3.91 -30.01 -4.30
C GLN A 290 -3.87 -28.49 -4.26
N CYS A 291 -5.02 -27.88 -3.98
CA CYS A 291 -5.18 -26.43 -3.91
C CYS A 291 -5.96 -26.02 -2.67
N LEU A 292 -5.43 -25.08 -1.91
CA LEU A 292 -6.16 -24.39 -0.85
C LEU A 292 -6.74 -23.10 -1.41
N LEU A 293 -8.08 -22.99 -1.44
CA LEU A 293 -8.78 -21.76 -1.83
C LEU A 293 -9.10 -20.93 -0.57
N VAL A 294 -8.41 -19.83 -0.40
CA VAL A 294 -8.55 -18.96 0.77
C VAL A 294 -9.70 -17.97 0.54
N ASN A 295 -10.81 -18.25 1.19
CA ASN A 295 -12.03 -17.44 1.16
C ASN A 295 -12.26 -16.64 2.46
N THR A 296 -11.19 -16.44 3.23
CA THR A 296 -11.14 -15.65 4.45
C THR A 296 -10.36 -14.35 4.21
N THR A 297 -10.49 -13.38 5.12
CA THR A 297 -9.81 -12.08 5.00
C THR A 297 -8.68 -11.93 6.02
N GLY A 298 -7.55 -11.30 5.57
CA GLY A 298 -6.44 -10.95 6.47
C GLY A 298 -5.42 -12.07 6.68
N GLU A 299 -5.55 -13.23 6.01
CA GLU A 299 -4.66 -14.38 6.22
C GLU A 299 -3.52 -14.49 5.19
N LEU A 300 -3.56 -13.74 4.08
CA LEU A 300 -2.60 -13.85 2.97
C LEU A 300 -1.13 -13.79 3.42
N ARG A 301 -0.81 -12.89 4.34
CA ARG A 301 0.55 -12.72 4.84
C ARG A 301 1.11 -14.01 5.45
N TYR A 302 0.31 -14.73 6.22
CA TYR A 302 0.74 -15.99 6.85
C TYR A 302 1.05 -17.06 5.82
N PHE A 303 0.28 -17.12 4.72
CA PHE A 303 0.56 -18.04 3.62
C PHE A 303 1.84 -17.67 2.87
N TYR A 304 2.14 -16.38 2.73
CA TYR A 304 3.40 -15.96 2.13
C TYR A 304 4.63 -16.41 2.91
N GLU A 305 4.55 -16.56 4.23
CA GLU A 305 5.65 -17.06 5.06
C GLU A 305 6.11 -18.47 4.66
N TYR A 306 5.22 -19.26 4.07
CA TYR A 306 5.49 -20.64 3.64
C TYR A 306 5.56 -20.76 2.11
N ALA A 307 5.50 -19.68 1.37
CA ALA A 307 5.59 -19.70 -0.07
C ALA A 307 6.98 -20.14 -0.55
N THR A 308 7.01 -21.09 -1.47
CA THR A 308 8.18 -21.38 -2.30
C THR A 308 8.32 -20.33 -3.40
N ILE A 309 7.18 -19.91 -3.97
CA ILE A 309 7.06 -18.82 -4.94
C ILE A 309 5.80 -18.02 -4.61
N ALA A 310 5.91 -16.69 -4.62
CA ALA A 310 4.78 -15.78 -4.46
C ALA A 310 4.42 -15.11 -5.79
N PHE A 311 3.21 -15.36 -6.27
CA PHE A 311 2.64 -14.67 -7.42
C PHE A 311 1.74 -13.52 -6.96
N ILE A 312 1.91 -12.35 -7.58
CA ILE A 312 1.13 -11.15 -7.27
C ILE A 312 0.01 -10.98 -8.27
N GLY A 313 -1.22 -11.04 -7.79
CA GLY A 313 -2.42 -10.93 -8.61
C GLY A 313 -2.69 -9.51 -9.14
N LYS A 314 -3.73 -9.42 -10.00
CA LYS A 314 -4.09 -8.22 -10.78
C LYS A 314 -2.96 -7.72 -11.67
N SER A 315 -2.09 -8.61 -12.06
CA SER A 315 -0.90 -8.29 -12.82
C SER A 315 -0.87 -8.88 -14.24
N LEU A 316 -1.67 -9.93 -14.50
CA LEU A 316 -1.77 -10.56 -15.83
C LEU A 316 -2.99 -10.08 -16.62
N THR A 317 -4.19 -10.17 -16.04
CA THR A 317 -5.46 -9.98 -16.77
C THR A 317 -6.06 -8.60 -16.59
N ALA A 318 -5.65 -7.86 -15.55
CA ALA A 318 -6.20 -6.55 -15.23
C ALA A 318 -5.09 -5.55 -14.88
N LYS A 319 -5.35 -4.27 -15.15
CA LYS A 319 -4.40 -3.19 -14.85
C LYS A 319 -4.37 -2.86 -13.36
N GLY A 320 -3.19 -2.59 -12.85
CA GLY A 320 -2.96 -2.03 -11.53
C GLY A 320 -1.95 -2.77 -10.67
N GLY A 321 -1.99 -4.10 -10.62
CA GLY A 321 -1.16 -4.91 -9.73
C GLY A 321 -1.56 -4.81 -8.26
N GLN A 322 -1.15 -5.80 -7.47
CA GLN A 322 -1.27 -5.83 -6.02
C GLN A 322 0.10 -5.68 -5.36
N ASN A 323 0.15 -5.71 -4.02
CA ASN A 323 1.35 -5.39 -3.24
C ASN A 323 2.44 -6.47 -3.34
N PRO A 324 3.61 -6.22 -3.96
CA PRO A 324 4.72 -7.16 -4.00
C PRO A 324 5.63 -7.09 -2.77
N ILE A 325 5.48 -6.07 -1.93
CA ILE A 325 6.38 -5.79 -0.80
C ILE A 325 6.17 -6.81 0.33
N GLU A 326 4.94 -7.30 0.53
CA GLU A 326 4.63 -8.25 1.60
C GLU A 326 5.43 -9.55 1.49
N PRO A 327 5.39 -10.32 0.37
CA PRO A 327 6.21 -11.51 0.23
C PRO A 327 7.71 -11.19 0.12
N ALA A 328 8.08 -10.05 -0.47
CA ALA A 328 9.47 -9.60 -0.54
C ALA A 328 10.09 -9.39 0.85
N ALA A 329 9.35 -8.80 1.78
CA ALA A 329 9.79 -8.62 3.17
C ALA A 329 10.07 -9.94 3.89
N LEU A 330 9.42 -11.03 3.46
CA LEU A 330 9.58 -12.39 3.96
C LEU A 330 10.65 -13.20 3.20
N ALA A 331 11.48 -12.53 2.42
CA ALA A 331 12.53 -13.15 1.57
C ALA A 331 11.97 -14.19 0.58
N LYS A 332 10.74 -14.00 0.07
CA LYS A 332 10.15 -14.91 -0.91
C LYS A 332 10.42 -14.42 -2.33
N PRO A 333 10.71 -15.32 -3.29
CA PRO A 333 10.81 -14.95 -4.69
C PRO A 333 9.45 -14.47 -5.19
N VAL A 334 9.43 -13.25 -5.74
CA VAL A 334 8.22 -12.57 -6.17
C VAL A 334 8.12 -12.61 -7.69
N VAL A 335 6.95 -13.05 -8.19
CA VAL A 335 6.64 -13.10 -9.63
C VAL A 335 5.35 -12.32 -9.89
N PHE A 336 5.33 -11.50 -10.94
CA PHE A 336 4.15 -10.73 -11.35
C PHE A 336 4.10 -10.54 -12.86
N GLY A 337 2.90 -10.26 -13.38
CA GLY A 337 2.67 -9.93 -14.79
C GLY A 337 3.02 -8.48 -15.14
N PRO A 338 2.72 -8.04 -16.38
CA PRO A 338 3.13 -6.72 -16.91
C PRO A 338 2.34 -5.54 -16.30
N ASN A 339 1.24 -5.80 -15.62
CA ASN A 339 0.28 -4.77 -15.21
C ASN A 339 0.44 -4.32 -13.76
N MET A 340 1.58 -3.71 -13.43
CA MET A 340 1.92 -3.27 -12.05
C MET A 340 1.85 -1.76 -11.84
N GLN A 341 0.89 -1.06 -12.48
CA GLN A 341 0.83 0.41 -12.51
C GLN A 341 0.71 1.06 -11.13
N ASN A 342 0.00 0.43 -10.16
CA ASN A 342 -0.14 0.95 -8.79
C ASN A 342 1.17 0.86 -7.99
N PHE A 343 2.10 0.01 -8.42
CA PHE A 343 3.38 -0.26 -7.78
C PHE A 343 4.56 -0.06 -8.73
N SER A 344 4.38 0.74 -9.80
CA SER A 344 5.38 0.92 -10.85
C SER A 344 6.76 1.32 -10.33
N ASP A 345 6.82 2.18 -9.30
CA ASP A 345 8.08 2.63 -8.72
C ASP A 345 8.74 1.52 -7.91
N VAL A 346 7.95 0.79 -7.14
CA VAL A 346 8.39 -0.37 -6.35
C VAL A 346 8.91 -1.48 -7.27
N THR A 347 8.17 -1.82 -8.32
CA THR A 347 8.58 -2.88 -9.26
C THR A 347 9.82 -2.53 -10.06
N LYS A 348 10.01 -1.26 -10.43
CA LYS A 348 11.25 -0.79 -11.07
C LYS A 348 12.47 -1.05 -10.18
N ILE A 349 12.38 -0.78 -8.88
CA ILE A 349 13.47 -1.03 -7.93
C ILE A 349 13.74 -2.54 -7.81
N PHE A 350 12.69 -3.36 -7.67
CA PHE A 350 12.84 -4.81 -7.58
C PHE A 350 13.50 -5.40 -8.84
N LEU A 351 13.06 -4.97 -10.03
CA LEU A 351 13.62 -5.47 -11.30
C LEU A 351 15.07 -5.02 -11.50
N ALA A 352 15.39 -3.77 -11.17
CA ALA A 352 16.74 -3.23 -11.33
C ALA A 352 17.77 -3.90 -10.42
N GLN A 353 17.34 -4.46 -9.27
CA GLN A 353 18.20 -5.09 -8.27
C GLN A 353 17.96 -6.62 -8.18
N ASP A 354 17.38 -7.22 -9.22
CA ASP A 354 17.12 -8.66 -9.28
C ASP A 354 16.37 -9.20 -8.04
N GLY A 355 15.38 -8.44 -7.56
CA GLY A 355 14.54 -8.79 -6.39
C GLY A 355 13.17 -9.37 -6.75
N ALA A 356 12.83 -9.42 -8.06
CA ALA A 356 11.58 -10.01 -8.53
C ALA A 356 11.70 -10.41 -10.00
N VAL A 357 10.74 -11.21 -10.48
CA VAL A 357 10.61 -11.57 -11.89
C VAL A 357 9.31 -11.03 -12.45
N GLN A 358 9.39 -10.28 -13.54
CA GLN A 358 8.23 -9.85 -14.31
C GLN A 358 8.06 -10.74 -15.53
N VAL A 359 6.88 -11.32 -15.69
CA VAL A 359 6.52 -12.10 -16.90
C VAL A 359 5.71 -11.24 -17.85
N ARG A 360 5.84 -11.50 -19.16
CA ARG A 360 5.11 -10.79 -20.22
C ARG A 360 3.67 -11.30 -20.34
N ASP A 361 3.50 -12.61 -20.17
CA ASP A 361 2.22 -13.29 -20.40
C ASP A 361 2.12 -14.61 -19.63
N ALA A 362 1.02 -15.32 -19.83
CA ALA A 362 0.75 -16.60 -19.21
C ALA A 362 1.68 -17.74 -19.68
N ALA A 363 2.22 -17.67 -20.89
CA ALA A 363 3.12 -18.70 -21.42
C ALA A 363 4.50 -18.60 -20.75
N GLU A 364 5.01 -17.39 -20.57
CA GLU A 364 6.27 -17.16 -19.85
C GLU A 364 6.16 -17.53 -18.37
N LEU A 365 4.97 -17.37 -17.77
CA LEU A 365 4.72 -17.69 -16.35
C LEU A 365 5.05 -19.15 -16.02
N GLU A 366 4.68 -20.11 -16.90
CA GLU A 366 5.00 -21.53 -16.71
C GLU A 366 6.50 -21.76 -16.65
N ASN A 367 7.24 -21.19 -17.60
CA ASN A 367 8.69 -21.35 -17.69
C ASN A 367 9.39 -20.76 -16.46
N VAL A 368 8.97 -19.58 -16.02
CA VAL A 368 9.51 -18.93 -14.81
C VAL A 368 9.24 -19.75 -13.57
N PHE A 369 8.03 -20.25 -13.39
CA PHE A 369 7.70 -21.13 -12.26
C PHE A 369 8.50 -22.43 -12.29
N ALA A 370 8.60 -23.08 -13.46
CA ALA A 370 9.36 -24.31 -13.60
C ALA A 370 10.83 -24.11 -13.29
N ASP A 371 11.40 -23.01 -13.76
CA ASP A 371 12.78 -22.61 -13.49
C ASP A 371 13.03 -22.38 -11.99
N LEU A 372 12.20 -21.59 -11.34
CA LEU A 372 12.29 -21.29 -9.92
C LEU A 372 12.05 -22.53 -9.05
N LEU A 373 11.15 -23.46 -9.45
CA LEU A 373 10.96 -24.72 -8.74
C LEU A 373 12.16 -25.64 -8.83
N ALA A 374 12.85 -25.66 -9.98
CA ALA A 374 14.00 -26.51 -10.21
C ALA A 374 15.31 -25.99 -9.59
N ARG A 375 15.43 -24.67 -9.35
CA ARG A 375 16.66 -24.03 -8.90
C ARG A 375 16.50 -23.34 -7.53
N PRO A 376 16.73 -24.07 -6.41
CA PRO A 376 16.64 -23.52 -5.06
C PRO A 376 17.53 -22.28 -4.83
N GLU A 377 18.77 -22.30 -5.33
CA GLU A 377 19.72 -21.21 -5.16
C GLU A 377 19.21 -19.91 -5.81
N ARG A 378 18.56 -20.02 -6.97
CA ARG A 378 17.96 -18.88 -7.67
C ARG A 378 16.81 -18.29 -6.87
N ARG A 379 15.95 -19.15 -6.29
CA ARG A 379 14.85 -18.71 -5.43
C ARG A 379 15.37 -17.96 -4.20
N GLU A 380 16.34 -18.52 -3.53
CA GLU A 380 16.92 -17.91 -2.34
C GLU A 380 17.59 -16.58 -2.67
N GLN A 381 18.33 -16.51 -3.78
CA GLN A 381 18.95 -15.26 -4.21
C GLN A 381 17.93 -14.17 -4.48
N LEU A 382 16.87 -14.47 -5.25
CA LEU A 382 15.77 -13.54 -5.48
C LEU A 382 15.11 -13.08 -4.18
N GLY A 383 14.84 -14.02 -3.27
CA GLY A 383 14.25 -13.72 -1.98
C GLY A 383 15.13 -12.82 -1.10
N ARG A 384 16.43 -13.12 -1.02
CA ARG A 384 17.41 -12.28 -0.30
C ARG A 384 17.49 -10.87 -0.89
N ASN A 385 17.57 -10.76 -2.22
CA ASN A 385 17.58 -9.45 -2.89
C ASN A 385 16.31 -8.67 -2.61
N ALA A 386 15.14 -9.33 -2.73
CA ALA A 386 13.84 -8.72 -2.45
C ALA A 386 13.77 -8.18 -1.01
N GLN A 387 14.18 -8.98 -0.02
CA GLN A 387 14.17 -8.58 1.38
C GLN A 387 15.15 -7.43 1.66
N LYS A 388 16.36 -7.49 1.07
CA LYS A 388 17.35 -6.41 1.17
C LYS A 388 16.77 -5.08 0.68
N ILE A 389 16.13 -5.09 -0.51
CA ILE A 389 15.47 -3.91 -1.08
C ILE A 389 14.42 -3.35 -0.12
N VAL A 390 13.59 -4.23 0.45
CA VAL A 390 12.56 -3.79 1.41
C VAL A 390 13.20 -3.14 2.63
N ARG A 391 14.21 -3.76 3.24
CA ARG A 391 14.90 -3.24 4.44
C ARG A 391 15.57 -1.89 4.18
N GLU A 392 16.23 -1.73 3.04
CA GLU A 392 16.92 -0.49 2.66
C GLU A 392 15.95 0.68 2.44
N ASN A 393 14.70 0.38 2.03
CA ASN A 393 13.67 1.38 1.77
C ASN A 393 12.72 1.64 2.96
N GLN A 394 12.82 0.89 4.06
CA GLN A 394 12.02 1.09 5.28
C GLN A 394 12.42 2.35 6.06
N GLY A 395 11.53 2.80 6.97
CA GLY A 395 11.72 3.96 7.82
C GLY A 395 11.26 5.28 7.20
N ALA A 396 10.71 5.25 5.99
CA ALA A 396 10.19 6.44 5.30
C ALA A 396 9.05 7.14 6.07
N VAL A 397 8.18 6.35 6.71
CA VAL A 397 7.09 6.87 7.56
C VAL A 397 7.64 7.66 8.73
N ASN A 398 8.63 7.13 9.45
CA ASN A 398 9.22 7.82 10.60
C ASN A 398 9.92 9.10 10.18
N ARG A 399 10.76 9.05 9.13
CA ARG A 399 11.41 10.25 8.57
C ARG A 399 10.40 11.33 8.15
N THR A 400 9.27 10.91 7.53
CA THR A 400 8.19 11.84 7.16
C THR A 400 7.51 12.46 8.38
N VAL A 401 7.23 11.66 9.40
CA VAL A 401 6.61 12.15 10.64
C VAL A 401 7.57 13.05 11.41
N ASP A 402 8.88 12.77 11.40
CA ASP A 402 9.91 13.65 11.97
C ASP A 402 9.85 15.04 11.35
N LEU A 403 9.80 15.14 10.01
CA LEU A 403 9.65 16.41 9.30
C LEU A 403 8.39 17.17 9.72
N ILE A 404 7.25 16.49 9.82
CA ILE A 404 5.98 17.11 10.23
C ILE A 404 6.06 17.60 11.67
N VAL A 405 6.53 16.75 12.58
CA VAL A 405 6.63 17.07 14.02
C VAL A 405 7.59 18.22 14.25
N GLU A 406 8.73 18.26 13.57
CA GLU A 406 9.71 19.34 13.69
C GLU A 406 9.12 20.71 13.40
N HIS A 407 8.35 20.83 12.33
CA HIS A 407 7.68 22.07 11.94
C HIS A 407 6.47 22.42 12.83
N LEU A 408 5.94 21.43 13.56
CA LEU A 408 4.78 21.63 14.44
C LEU A 408 5.14 21.68 15.94
N LYS A 409 6.42 21.65 16.30
CA LYS A 409 6.90 21.68 17.71
C LYS A 409 6.29 22.80 18.55
N GLY A 410 6.08 23.98 17.94
CA GLY A 410 5.46 25.12 18.61
C GLY A 410 3.97 25.00 18.90
N LEU A 411 3.27 24.00 18.30
CA LEU A 411 1.84 23.79 18.48
C LEU A 411 1.51 22.81 19.61
N ASN A 412 2.52 22.10 20.13
CA ASN A 412 2.30 21.10 21.20
C ASN A 412 3.47 21.15 22.19
N SER A 413 3.16 21.39 23.45
CA SER A 413 4.12 21.33 24.56
C SER A 413 4.60 19.89 24.89
N TYR A 414 4.01 18.87 24.27
CA TYR A 414 4.33 17.46 24.50
C TYR A 414 4.52 16.71 23.17
N VAL A 415 5.77 16.61 22.72
CA VAL A 415 6.18 15.69 21.67
C VAL A 415 6.73 14.42 22.34
N VAL A 416 6.09 13.28 22.14
CA VAL A 416 6.60 11.99 22.63
C VAL A 416 7.66 11.49 21.66
N PRO A 417 8.90 11.22 22.10
CA PRO A 417 9.92 10.67 21.22
C PRO A 417 9.51 9.30 20.65
N PRO A 418 9.99 8.90 19.47
CA PRO A 418 9.72 7.59 18.92
C PRO A 418 10.27 6.51 19.87
N LYS A 419 9.53 5.42 20.04
CA LYS A 419 10.07 4.25 20.77
C LYS A 419 11.36 3.80 20.07
N PRO A 420 12.45 3.56 20.83
CA PRO A 420 13.66 2.99 20.24
C PRO A 420 13.30 1.67 19.55
N ARG A 421 13.90 1.42 18.39
CA ARG A 421 13.79 0.12 17.74
C ARG A 421 14.32 -0.93 18.73
N ALA A 422 13.63 -2.05 18.83
CA ALA A 422 14.10 -3.24 19.52
C ALA A 422 15.21 -3.94 18.66
N ASP A 423 16.24 -3.20 18.31
CA ASP A 423 17.46 -3.70 17.66
C ASP A 423 18.50 -3.84 18.77
N GLY A 424 18.53 -5.00 19.40
CA GLY A 424 19.47 -5.22 20.50
C GLY A 424 19.46 -6.64 21.05
N GLN A 425 19.56 -7.63 20.18
CA GLN A 425 20.25 -8.85 20.60
C GLN A 425 21.75 -8.65 20.36
N GLN A 426 22.43 -8.11 21.37
CA GLN A 426 23.85 -8.29 21.52
C GLN A 426 24.11 -9.78 21.67
N THR A 427 24.87 -10.35 20.75
CA THR A 427 25.52 -11.65 20.91
C THR A 427 26.38 -11.60 22.16
N PRO A 428 26.28 -12.59 23.08
CA PRO A 428 27.24 -12.69 24.19
C PRO A 428 28.61 -13.01 23.60
N GLY A 429 29.56 -12.12 23.88
CA GLY A 429 30.97 -12.32 23.56
C GLY A 429 31.48 -13.56 24.23
N SER A 430 32.19 -14.35 23.46
CA SER A 430 33.12 -15.39 23.91
C SER A 430 34.16 -14.79 24.82
N ALA A 431 34.26 -15.30 26.03
CA ALA A 431 35.45 -15.33 26.85
C ALA A 431 35.92 -16.79 26.97
#